data_e3f8326e889268fd1f45ecd14775fad0
#
_entry.id   e3f8326e889268fd1f45ecd14775fad0
#
_cell.length_a   1.000
_cell.length_b   1.000
_cell.length_c   1.000
_cell.angle_alpha   90.00
_cell.angle_beta   90.00
_cell.angle_gamma   90.00
#
_symmetry.space_group_name_H-M   'P 1'
#
loop_
_entity.id
_entity.type
_entity.pdbx_description
1 polymer ?
#
loop_
_entity_poly.entity_id
_entity_poly.type
_entity_poly.pdbx_seq_one_letter_code
_entity_poly.pdbx_strand_id
1 'polypeptide(L)'
;MSMGDLAKRADLSKQTLSKIEQGVGNPTVETIDAIATALDVPLRRLVTEWGTRVFVVRAGEGVWNDKNDAGTTKVLDQIYGSGYVRTSIMRLRASATAAPDDLVRAADSAGTLIHAYVISGRVRVGPANELADLGPGDFVQFPSDIPWVLAASSAEATVHVVTTMPQVPQFGPLSDENA
;
A
#
# COMPACT_ATOMS: atom_id res chain seq x y z
N MET A 1 16.77 -21.99 1.66
CA MET A 1 18.00 -21.60 0.90
C MET A 1 19.14 -21.53 1.89
N SER A 2 20.31 -22.13 1.59
CA SER A 2 21.49 -22.01 2.46
C SER A 2 22.22 -20.69 2.24
N MET A 3 23.06 -20.26 3.22
CA MET A 3 23.91 -19.07 3.07
C MET A 3 24.83 -19.18 1.83
N GLY A 4 25.27 -20.43 1.50
CA GLY A 4 26.08 -20.67 0.32
C GLY A 4 25.33 -20.47 -1.00
N ASP A 5 24.06 -20.89 -1.04
CA ASP A 5 23.21 -20.70 -2.20
C ASP A 5 22.86 -19.22 -2.39
N LEU A 6 22.60 -18.51 -1.29
CA LEU A 6 22.35 -17.07 -1.32
C LEU A 6 23.57 -16.30 -1.81
N ALA A 7 24.76 -16.61 -1.29
CA ALA A 7 26.01 -16.00 -1.71
C ALA A 7 26.23 -16.15 -3.22
N LYS A 8 26.03 -17.36 -3.73
CA LYS A 8 26.18 -17.66 -5.17
C LYS A 8 25.16 -16.90 -6.02
N ARG A 9 23.88 -16.82 -5.57
CA ARG A 9 22.80 -16.12 -6.31
C ARG A 9 22.98 -14.60 -6.31
N ALA A 10 23.50 -14.05 -5.20
CA ALA A 10 23.77 -12.63 -5.04
C ALA A 10 25.14 -12.18 -5.60
N ASP A 11 25.93 -13.11 -6.16
CA ASP A 11 27.32 -12.86 -6.58
C ASP A 11 28.20 -12.25 -5.47
N LEU A 12 28.03 -12.76 -4.25
CA LEU A 12 28.75 -12.34 -3.06
C LEU A 12 29.58 -13.48 -2.46
N SER A 13 30.64 -13.12 -1.72
CA SER A 13 31.35 -14.12 -0.93
C SER A 13 30.52 -14.54 0.31
N LYS A 14 30.66 -15.82 0.73
CA LYS A 14 30.05 -16.28 2.00
C LYS A 14 30.51 -15.45 3.20
N GLN A 15 31.76 -14.97 3.17
CA GLN A 15 32.31 -14.13 4.23
C GLN A 15 31.62 -12.76 4.29
N THR A 16 31.32 -12.16 3.13
CA THR A 16 30.57 -10.90 3.04
C THR A 16 29.19 -11.06 3.66
N LEU A 17 28.43 -12.10 3.27
CA LEU A 17 27.12 -12.37 3.84
C LEU A 17 27.19 -12.62 5.35
N SER A 18 28.15 -13.42 5.82
CA SER A 18 28.32 -13.67 7.26
C SER A 18 28.58 -12.40 8.05
N LYS A 19 29.39 -11.47 7.53
CA LYS A 19 29.62 -10.16 8.18
C LYS A 19 28.36 -9.31 8.24
N ILE A 20 27.55 -9.33 7.19
CA ILE A 20 26.27 -8.60 7.13
C ILE A 20 25.29 -9.16 8.18
N GLU A 21 25.13 -10.49 8.25
CA GLU A 21 24.26 -11.15 9.24
C GLU A 21 24.71 -10.88 10.69
N GLN A 22 26.00 -10.76 10.93
CA GLN A 22 26.57 -10.42 12.23
C GLN A 22 26.50 -8.93 12.58
N GLY A 23 26.03 -8.08 11.65
CA GLY A 23 26.01 -6.63 11.85
C GLY A 23 27.38 -5.97 11.90
N VAL A 24 28.44 -6.65 11.44
CA VAL A 24 29.84 -6.19 11.48
C VAL A 24 30.28 -5.60 10.16
N GLY A 25 29.41 -5.45 9.19
CA GLY A 25 29.69 -4.89 7.88
C GLY A 25 28.90 -3.61 7.64
N ASN A 26 29.40 -2.78 6.73
CA ASN A 26 28.64 -1.66 6.16
C ASN A 26 28.38 -1.98 4.68
N PRO A 27 27.30 -2.74 4.36
CA PRO A 27 26.99 -3.10 2.98
C PRO A 27 26.62 -1.86 2.18
N THR A 28 27.04 -1.80 0.92
CA THR A 28 26.55 -0.77 0.00
C THR A 28 25.11 -1.06 -0.42
N VAL A 29 24.43 -0.05 -0.99
CA VAL A 29 23.05 -0.22 -1.50
C VAL A 29 23.03 -1.32 -2.57
N GLU A 30 24.04 -1.41 -3.43
CA GLU A 30 24.17 -2.44 -4.46
C GLU A 30 24.27 -3.84 -3.84
N THR A 31 25.02 -3.97 -2.73
CA THR A 31 25.14 -5.24 -2.00
C THR A 31 23.79 -5.68 -1.42
N ILE A 32 23.03 -4.75 -0.84
CA ILE A 32 21.72 -5.05 -0.26
C ILE A 32 20.70 -5.36 -1.37
N ASP A 33 20.78 -4.68 -2.51
CA ASP A 33 19.93 -4.92 -3.68
C ASP A 33 20.19 -6.30 -4.30
N ALA A 34 21.47 -6.69 -4.43
CA ALA A 34 21.85 -8.03 -4.89
C ALA A 34 21.29 -9.13 -3.97
N ILE A 35 21.33 -8.92 -2.65
CA ILE A 35 20.76 -9.85 -1.67
C ILE A 35 19.23 -9.87 -1.80
N ALA A 36 18.57 -8.72 -1.93
CA ALA A 36 17.13 -8.59 -2.09
C ALA A 36 16.64 -9.35 -3.34
N THR A 37 17.33 -9.15 -4.46
CA THR A 37 17.10 -9.84 -5.73
C THR A 37 17.28 -11.35 -5.58
N ALA A 38 18.34 -11.80 -4.93
CA ALA A 38 18.63 -13.22 -4.71
C ALA A 38 17.59 -13.91 -3.80
N LEU A 39 16.97 -13.14 -2.88
CA LEU A 39 15.89 -13.58 -1.99
C LEU A 39 14.51 -13.43 -2.59
N ASP A 40 14.40 -12.81 -3.77
CA ASP A 40 13.13 -12.46 -4.41
C ASP A 40 12.23 -11.58 -3.50
N VAL A 41 12.83 -10.58 -2.88
CA VAL A 41 12.13 -9.60 -2.03
C VAL A 41 12.51 -8.17 -2.42
N PRO A 42 11.60 -7.18 -2.25
CA PRO A 42 11.96 -5.78 -2.49
C PRO A 42 13.08 -5.33 -1.56
N LEU A 43 14.04 -4.54 -2.07
CA LEU A 43 15.16 -3.96 -1.30
C LEU A 43 14.73 -3.35 0.04
N ARG A 44 13.64 -2.59 0.04
CA ARG A 44 13.09 -1.95 1.24
C ARG A 44 12.76 -2.94 2.37
N ARG A 45 12.47 -4.22 2.05
CA ARG A 45 12.21 -5.24 3.07
C ARG A 45 13.46 -5.60 3.87
N LEU A 46 14.64 -5.45 3.30
CA LEU A 46 15.91 -5.70 3.98
C LEU A 46 16.39 -4.50 4.80
N VAL A 47 15.99 -3.27 4.42
CA VAL A 47 16.42 -2.04 5.10
C VAL A 47 15.38 -1.52 6.10
N THR A 48 14.19 -2.11 6.17
CA THR A 48 13.18 -1.76 7.16
C THR A 48 13.44 -2.52 8.45
N GLU A 49 13.65 -1.82 9.54
CA GLU A 49 13.73 -2.44 10.87
C GLU A 49 12.36 -3.02 11.24
N TRP A 50 12.23 -4.33 11.18
CA TRP A 50 11.12 -5.06 11.76
C TRP A 50 11.33 -5.14 13.27
N GLY A 51 11.10 -4.02 13.94
CA GLY A 51 11.25 -3.95 15.39
C GLY A 51 10.00 -4.47 16.08
N THR A 52 10.19 -5.13 17.22
CA THR A 52 9.15 -5.47 18.19
C THR A 52 8.63 -4.23 18.95
N ARG A 53 8.90 -3.03 18.45
CA ARG A 53 8.50 -1.78 19.08
C ARG A 53 7.07 -1.43 18.74
N VAL A 54 6.33 -0.99 19.72
CA VAL A 54 5.00 -0.39 19.49
C VAL A 54 5.18 0.88 18.68
N PHE A 55 4.59 0.91 17.47
CA PHE A 55 4.54 2.09 16.64
C PHE A 55 3.28 2.89 16.98
N VAL A 56 3.43 4.15 17.34
CA VAL A 56 2.32 5.02 17.74
C VAL A 56 2.32 6.28 16.92
N VAL A 57 1.20 6.57 16.27
CA VAL A 57 0.93 7.87 15.62
C VAL A 57 -0.12 8.59 16.44
N ARG A 58 0.25 9.69 17.08
CA ARG A 58 -0.68 10.51 17.87
C ARG A 58 -1.63 11.30 16.96
N ALA A 59 -2.78 11.69 17.49
CA ALA A 59 -3.81 12.41 16.72
C ALA A 59 -3.27 13.68 16.02
N GLY A 60 -2.37 14.41 16.70
CA GLY A 60 -1.73 15.62 16.15
C GLY A 60 -0.53 15.38 15.24
N GLU A 61 -0.06 14.13 15.11
CA GLU A 61 1.10 13.78 14.33
C GLU A 61 0.72 13.35 12.91
N GLY A 62 1.69 13.40 12.00
CA GLY A 62 1.52 13.03 10.60
C GLY A 62 0.92 14.13 9.74
N VAL A 63 1.07 13.97 8.43
CA VAL A 63 0.66 14.96 7.44
C VAL A 63 -0.69 14.60 6.87
N TRP A 64 -1.61 15.57 6.86
CA TRP A 64 -2.83 15.47 6.08
C TRP A 64 -2.55 15.95 4.66
N ASN A 65 -2.72 15.08 3.69
CA ASN A 65 -2.56 15.41 2.28
C ASN A 65 -3.90 15.80 1.69
N ASP A 66 -4.02 17.04 1.27
CA ASP A 66 -5.15 17.53 0.47
C ASP A 66 -4.95 17.07 -0.97
N LYS A 67 -5.78 16.16 -1.43
CA LYS A 67 -5.71 15.71 -2.83
C LYS A 67 -6.65 16.45 -3.77
N ASN A 68 -7.62 17.16 -3.23
CA ASN A 68 -8.59 18.02 -3.94
C ASN A 68 -9.66 18.51 -2.95
N ASP A 69 -10.59 19.34 -3.38
CA ASP A 69 -11.70 19.89 -2.56
C ASP A 69 -12.61 18.81 -1.93
N ALA A 70 -12.51 17.55 -2.35
CA ALA A 70 -13.33 16.45 -1.86
C ALA A 70 -12.90 15.87 -0.51
N GLY A 71 -11.69 16.21 0.00
CA GLY A 71 -11.26 15.76 1.32
C GLY A 71 -9.77 15.55 1.49
N THR A 72 -9.38 15.23 2.72
CA THR A 72 -8.00 15.05 3.15
C THR A 72 -7.72 13.60 3.54
N THR A 73 -6.51 13.15 3.31
CA THR A 73 -6.06 11.79 3.66
C THR A 73 -4.83 11.85 4.56
N LYS A 74 -4.86 11.11 5.67
CA LYS A 74 -3.72 10.87 6.53
C LYS A 74 -3.34 9.39 6.45
N VAL A 75 -2.16 9.09 5.94
CA VAL A 75 -1.60 7.74 5.96
C VAL A 75 -1.13 7.44 7.38
N LEU A 76 -1.58 6.33 7.94
CA LEU A 76 -1.20 5.86 9.27
C LEU A 76 0.01 4.93 9.19
N ASP A 77 -0.02 3.98 8.25
CA ASP A 77 1.05 3.01 8.06
C ASP A 77 1.09 2.48 6.63
N GLN A 78 2.27 2.01 6.21
CA GLN A 78 2.48 1.36 4.92
C GLN A 78 3.39 0.16 5.11
N ILE A 79 2.84 -1.03 4.88
CA ILE A 79 3.57 -2.28 5.01
C ILE A 79 3.85 -2.82 3.61
N TYR A 80 5.11 -3.16 3.39
CA TYR A 80 5.59 -3.77 2.17
C TYR A 80 6.07 -5.19 2.48
N GLY A 81 5.43 -6.19 1.90
CA GLY A 81 5.77 -7.59 2.16
C GLY A 81 5.50 -8.45 0.93
N SER A 82 4.81 -9.56 1.10
CA SER A 82 4.23 -10.36 0.01
C SER A 82 3.07 -9.65 -0.72
N GLY A 83 2.93 -8.36 -0.52
CA GLY A 83 1.97 -7.42 -1.08
C GLY A 83 2.20 -6.06 -0.44
N TYR A 84 1.42 -5.09 -0.86
CA TYR A 84 1.42 -3.74 -0.29
C TYR A 84 0.14 -3.54 0.50
N VAL A 85 0.27 -3.13 1.75
CA VAL A 85 -0.86 -2.74 2.59
C VAL A 85 -0.66 -1.31 3.04
N ARG A 86 -1.62 -0.45 2.76
CA ARG A 86 -1.65 0.93 3.24
C ARG A 86 -2.89 1.14 4.08
N THR A 87 -2.72 1.63 5.30
CA THR A 87 -3.81 2.04 6.18
C THR A 87 -3.85 3.55 6.32
N SER A 88 -5.03 4.13 6.22
CA SER A 88 -5.22 5.58 6.23
C SER A 88 -6.56 5.99 6.84
N ILE A 89 -6.63 7.24 7.32
CA ILE A 89 -7.88 7.92 7.63
C ILE A 89 -8.17 8.92 6.52
N MET A 90 -9.38 8.91 6.02
CA MET A 90 -9.89 9.90 5.06
C MET A 90 -10.98 10.74 5.71
N ARG A 91 -10.84 12.06 5.64
CA ARG A 91 -11.89 13.03 5.96
C ARG A 91 -12.44 13.55 4.65
N LEU A 92 -13.70 13.30 4.42
CA LEU A 92 -14.40 13.63 3.18
C LEU A 92 -15.37 14.77 3.46
N ARG A 93 -15.56 15.65 2.50
CA ARG A 93 -16.58 16.69 2.51
C ARG A 93 -17.51 16.51 1.34
N ALA A 94 -18.81 16.73 1.57
CA ALA A 94 -19.75 16.76 0.47
C ALA A 94 -19.41 17.95 -0.42
N SER A 95 -19.24 17.69 -1.71
CA SER A 95 -19.12 18.76 -2.70
C SER A 95 -20.51 19.11 -3.22
N ALA A 96 -20.93 20.32 -3.00
CA ALA A 96 -22.22 20.81 -3.54
C ALA A 96 -22.17 21.06 -5.05
N THR A 97 -20.96 21.09 -5.63
CA THR A 97 -20.72 21.49 -7.04
C THR A 97 -20.12 20.37 -7.90
N ALA A 98 -19.65 19.25 -7.29
CA ALA A 98 -19.09 18.17 -8.07
C ALA A 98 -20.19 17.41 -8.83
N ALA A 99 -20.00 17.26 -10.13
CA ALA A 99 -20.83 16.35 -10.91
C ALA A 99 -20.56 14.89 -10.45
N PRO A 100 -21.49 13.96 -10.61
CA PRO A 100 -21.28 12.55 -10.24
C PRO A 100 -20.01 11.94 -10.83
N ASP A 101 -19.66 12.32 -12.06
CA ASP A 101 -18.47 11.84 -12.76
C ASP A 101 -17.18 12.37 -12.15
N ASP A 102 -17.18 13.55 -11.53
CA ASP A 102 -16.02 14.14 -10.85
C ASP A 102 -15.62 13.36 -9.57
N LEU A 103 -16.57 12.57 -9.04
CA LEU A 103 -16.35 11.75 -7.86
C LEU A 103 -15.74 10.38 -8.19
N VAL A 104 -15.74 9.99 -9.46
CA VAL A 104 -15.20 8.71 -9.91
C VAL A 104 -13.67 8.78 -9.92
N ARG A 105 -13.06 7.87 -9.17
CA ARG A 105 -11.60 7.69 -9.14
C ARG A 105 -11.20 6.71 -10.23
N ALA A 106 -10.04 6.95 -10.83
CA ALA A 106 -9.46 6.01 -11.78
C ALA A 106 -9.15 4.67 -11.09
N ALA A 107 -9.15 3.60 -11.89
CA ALA A 107 -8.76 2.28 -11.43
C ALA A 107 -7.34 2.27 -10.85
N ASP A 108 -7.16 1.56 -9.75
CA ASP A 108 -5.87 1.24 -9.17
C ASP A 108 -5.19 0.08 -9.96
N SER A 109 -4.05 -0.39 -9.50
CA SER A 109 -3.36 -1.55 -10.08
C SER A 109 -4.20 -2.82 -9.96
N ALA A 110 -4.05 -3.72 -10.92
CA ALA A 110 -4.79 -5.00 -10.97
C ALA A 110 -4.72 -5.77 -9.64
N GLY A 111 -5.88 -6.26 -9.18
CA GLY A 111 -6.03 -7.00 -7.95
C GLY A 111 -6.00 -6.16 -6.67
N THR A 112 -6.03 -4.84 -6.77
CA THR A 112 -6.13 -3.96 -5.61
C THR A 112 -7.52 -4.05 -4.99
N LEU A 113 -7.56 -4.18 -3.66
CA LEU A 113 -8.80 -4.17 -2.87
C LEU A 113 -8.82 -2.96 -1.93
N ILE A 114 -9.99 -2.36 -1.82
CA ILE A 114 -10.30 -1.36 -0.80
C ILE A 114 -11.15 -2.02 0.28
N HIS A 115 -10.75 -1.79 1.52
CA HIS A 115 -11.52 -2.10 2.72
C HIS A 115 -11.83 -0.77 3.39
N ALA A 116 -13.09 -0.42 3.54
CA ALA A 116 -13.48 0.85 4.14
C ALA A 116 -14.43 0.63 5.32
N TYR A 117 -14.13 1.27 6.45
CA TYR A 117 -14.97 1.29 7.65
C TYR A 117 -15.38 2.73 7.96
N VAL A 118 -16.65 2.99 8.05
CA VAL A 118 -17.19 4.34 8.32
C VAL A 118 -17.11 4.63 9.82
N ILE A 119 -16.32 5.63 10.19
CA ILE A 119 -16.20 6.07 11.59
C ILE A 119 -17.31 7.07 11.93
N SER A 120 -17.57 8.04 11.04
CA SER A 120 -18.58 9.06 11.23
C SER A 120 -19.10 9.61 9.90
N GLY A 121 -20.28 10.18 9.90
CA GLY A 121 -20.95 10.68 8.70
C GLY A 121 -21.53 9.57 7.84
N ARG A 122 -21.88 9.89 6.60
CA ARG A 122 -22.40 8.95 5.61
C ARG A 122 -21.58 9.06 4.33
N VAL A 123 -21.37 7.94 3.67
CA VAL A 123 -20.62 7.86 2.41
C VAL A 123 -21.38 7.05 1.37
N ARG A 124 -21.13 7.40 0.10
CA ARG A 124 -21.43 6.57 -1.06
C ARG A 124 -20.11 5.98 -1.56
N VAL A 125 -20.06 4.67 -1.70
CA VAL A 125 -18.80 3.95 -1.93
C VAL A 125 -19.02 2.67 -2.72
N GLY A 126 -18.02 2.30 -3.52
CA GLY A 126 -17.99 1.05 -4.29
C GLY A 126 -17.49 1.25 -5.71
N PRO A 127 -17.46 0.20 -6.52
CA PRO A 127 -17.28 0.30 -7.97
C PRO A 127 -18.28 1.28 -8.57
N ALA A 128 -17.88 2.04 -9.61
CA ALA A 128 -18.74 3.09 -10.17
C ALA A 128 -20.09 2.59 -10.70
N ASN A 129 -20.17 1.29 -11.05
CA ASN A 129 -21.37 0.62 -11.51
C ASN A 129 -22.19 -0.03 -10.38
N GLU A 130 -21.66 -0.10 -9.13
CA GLU A 130 -22.30 -0.74 -8.00
C GLU A 130 -21.97 0.01 -6.71
N LEU A 131 -22.76 1.01 -6.37
CA LEU A 131 -22.54 1.88 -5.22
C LEU A 131 -23.42 1.49 -4.04
N ALA A 132 -22.85 1.52 -2.84
CA ALA A 132 -23.54 1.37 -1.56
C ALA A 132 -23.55 2.69 -0.79
N ASP A 133 -24.66 2.97 -0.09
CA ASP A 133 -24.75 4.06 0.88
C ASP A 133 -24.53 3.50 2.29
N LEU A 134 -23.48 3.97 2.96
CA LEU A 134 -23.03 3.46 4.25
C LEU A 134 -23.05 4.55 5.32
N GLY A 135 -23.34 4.14 6.57
CA GLY A 135 -23.30 4.96 7.77
C GLY A 135 -22.26 4.51 8.79
N PRO A 136 -22.16 5.20 9.94
CA PRO A 136 -21.20 4.85 10.98
C PRO A 136 -21.36 3.41 11.46
N GLY A 137 -20.22 2.68 11.54
CA GLY A 137 -20.17 1.27 11.92
C GLY A 137 -20.25 0.30 10.74
N ASP A 138 -20.61 0.77 9.56
CA ASP A 138 -20.68 -0.08 8.37
C ASP A 138 -19.27 -0.32 7.78
N PHE A 139 -19.13 -1.48 7.15
CA PHE A 139 -17.92 -1.91 6.47
C PHE A 139 -18.23 -2.36 5.05
N VAL A 140 -17.31 -2.07 4.12
CA VAL A 140 -17.37 -2.55 2.75
C VAL A 140 -15.98 -2.99 2.29
N GLN A 141 -15.96 -4.01 1.43
CA GLN A 141 -14.79 -4.42 0.66
C GLN A 141 -15.16 -4.51 -0.82
N PHE A 142 -14.32 -3.97 -1.69
CA PHE A 142 -14.53 -4.04 -3.14
C PHE A 142 -13.21 -3.99 -3.90
N PRO A 143 -13.15 -4.51 -5.15
CA PRO A 143 -12.02 -4.34 -6.03
C PRO A 143 -11.95 -2.89 -6.52
N SER A 144 -10.76 -2.28 -6.46
CA SER A 144 -10.50 -0.93 -6.94
C SER A 144 -9.63 -0.90 -8.21
N ASP A 145 -9.38 -2.04 -8.82
CA ASP A 145 -8.77 -2.17 -10.15
C ASP A 145 -9.72 -1.85 -11.31
N ILE A 146 -10.88 -1.36 -10.98
CA ILE A 146 -11.88 -0.75 -11.86
C ILE A 146 -12.23 0.64 -11.31
N PRO A 147 -12.83 1.56 -12.10
CA PRO A 147 -13.25 2.88 -11.61
C PRO A 147 -14.19 2.77 -10.41
N TRP A 148 -13.96 3.57 -9.39
CA TRP A 148 -14.67 3.49 -8.11
C TRP A 148 -14.93 4.86 -7.47
N VAL A 149 -15.84 4.89 -6.51
CA VAL A 149 -16.25 6.08 -5.77
C VAL A 149 -16.03 5.88 -4.28
N LEU A 150 -15.61 6.92 -3.60
CA LEU A 150 -15.70 7.11 -2.15
C LEU A 150 -15.93 8.60 -1.89
N ALA A 151 -17.16 8.95 -1.61
CA ALA A 151 -17.59 10.34 -1.43
C ALA A 151 -18.50 10.48 -0.21
N ALA A 152 -18.42 11.64 0.45
CA ALA A 152 -19.37 11.95 1.52
C ALA A 152 -20.76 12.23 0.94
N SER A 153 -21.78 11.58 1.51
CA SER A 153 -23.19 11.87 1.28
C SER A 153 -23.82 12.68 2.43
N SER A 154 -23.08 12.92 3.52
CA SER A 154 -23.36 13.91 4.55
C SER A 154 -22.38 15.09 4.41
N ALA A 155 -22.61 16.21 5.12
CA ALA A 155 -21.73 17.38 5.07
C ALA A 155 -20.24 17.01 5.23
N GLU A 156 -19.95 16.12 6.19
CA GLU A 156 -18.63 15.54 6.42
C GLU A 156 -18.74 14.05 6.73
N ALA A 157 -17.70 13.29 6.42
CA ALA A 157 -17.57 11.89 6.79
C ALA A 157 -16.11 11.56 7.10
N THR A 158 -15.89 10.62 8.02
CA THR A 158 -14.56 10.07 8.33
C THR A 158 -14.58 8.57 8.11
N VAL A 159 -13.61 8.09 7.34
CA VAL A 159 -13.51 6.69 6.94
C VAL A 159 -12.11 6.18 7.22
N HIS A 160 -12.00 5.02 7.84
CA HIS A 160 -10.76 4.25 7.87
C HIS A 160 -10.68 3.39 6.61
N VAL A 161 -9.59 3.53 5.88
CA VAL A 161 -9.39 2.83 4.60
C VAL A 161 -8.12 2.00 4.67
N VAL A 162 -8.24 0.72 4.33
CA VAL A 162 -7.12 -0.17 4.09
C VAL A 162 -7.10 -0.54 2.61
N THR A 163 -5.98 -0.24 1.95
CA THR A 163 -5.74 -0.63 0.56
C THR A 163 -4.75 -1.79 0.56
N THR A 164 -5.11 -2.88 -0.07
CA THR A 164 -4.23 -4.04 -0.26
C THR A 164 -3.96 -4.23 -1.74
N MET A 165 -2.69 -4.33 -2.10
CA MET A 165 -2.25 -4.61 -3.47
C MET A 165 -1.50 -5.94 -3.47
N PRO A 166 -1.83 -6.89 -4.36
CA PRO A 166 -1.05 -8.10 -4.50
C PRO A 166 0.36 -7.76 -5.00
N GLN A 167 1.31 -8.63 -4.69
CA GLN A 167 2.63 -8.53 -5.29
C GLN A 167 2.50 -8.94 -6.75
N VAL A 168 2.57 -7.96 -7.64
CA VAL A 168 2.68 -8.24 -9.09
C VAL A 168 4.09 -8.76 -9.32
N PRO A 169 4.29 -9.93 -9.96
CA PRO A 169 5.61 -10.37 -10.39
C PRO A 169 6.24 -9.26 -11.26
N GLN A 170 7.39 -8.75 -10.85
CA GLN A 170 8.09 -7.68 -11.58
C GLN A 170 8.66 -8.16 -12.94
N PHE A 171 8.59 -9.47 -13.17
CA PHE A 171 9.02 -10.10 -14.41
C PHE A 171 7.82 -10.83 -15.00
N GLY A 172 7.25 -10.26 -16.04
CA GLY A 172 6.42 -11.02 -16.96
C GLY A 172 7.25 -12.18 -17.53
N PRO A 173 6.61 -13.27 -18.03
CA PRO A 173 7.34 -14.29 -18.75
C PRO A 173 8.16 -13.60 -19.85
N LEU A 174 9.45 -13.93 -19.92
CA LEU A 174 10.28 -13.53 -21.05
C LEU A 174 9.51 -13.95 -22.30
N SER A 175 9.06 -12.99 -23.08
CA SER A 175 8.51 -13.30 -24.41
C SER A 175 9.62 -14.00 -25.17
N ASP A 176 9.41 -15.27 -25.53
CA ASP A 176 10.23 -15.99 -26.48
C ASP A 176 10.11 -15.28 -27.85
N GLU A 177 10.78 -14.15 -28.00
CA GLU A 177 11.09 -13.59 -29.31
C GLU A 177 12.38 -14.22 -29.79
N ASN A 178 12.29 -15.44 -30.28
CA ASN A 178 13.15 -16.05 -31.31
C ASN A 178 12.65 -17.47 -31.62
N ALA A 179 11.72 -17.56 -32.54
CA ALA A 179 11.46 -18.74 -33.35
C ALA A 179 11.25 -18.31 -34.79
#